data_5850ba4405c09f504135da920cb8797c
#
_entry.id   5850ba4405c09f504135da920cb8797c
#
_cell.length_a   1.000
_cell.length_b   1.000
_cell.length_c   1.000
_cell.angle_alpha   90.00
_cell.angle_beta   90.00
_cell.angle_gamma   90.00
#
_symmetry.space_group_name_H-M   'P 1'
#
loop_
_entity.id
_entity.type
_entity.pdbx_description
1 polymer ?
#
loop_
_entity_poly.entity_id
_entity_poly.type
_entity_poly.pdbx_seq_one_letter_code
_entity_poly.pdbx_strand_id
1 'polypeptide(L)'
;DINTAFQEGPGLISENGKTLVFTRSGTASGKDDALHLNLYTSSISNDGVVSRVRSVSFNNNQYSVMHPSMSRDGKKIYFSSNMPGGLGGYDLYYVRVQSNNKYSKPVNLGPGINTEGNEAFPFIHREDVLFFASDGHPGLGGLDIYMTTSLGEESQEVINVGAPFNSSKDDFSFFLDKNFKFGFIS
;
A
#
# COMPACT_ATOMS: atom_id res chain seq x y z
N ASP A 1 14.95 0.53 -17.12
CA ASP A 1 15.23 -0.37 -15.99
C ASP A 1 14.36 0.01 -14.80
N ILE A 2 13.89 -0.99 -14.03
CA ILE A 2 13.17 -0.79 -12.76
C ILE A 2 14.20 -0.40 -11.70
N ASN A 3 15.29 -1.13 -11.64
CA ASN A 3 16.35 -0.93 -10.66
C ASN A 3 17.20 0.29 -11.03
N THR A 4 17.46 1.12 -10.03
CA THR A 4 18.24 2.35 -10.15
C THR A 4 19.35 2.37 -9.09
N ALA A 5 20.03 3.49 -8.93
CA ALA A 5 20.94 3.72 -7.80
C ALA A 5 20.21 3.96 -6.46
N PHE A 6 18.88 4.05 -6.49
CA PHE A 6 18.03 4.25 -5.33
C PHE A 6 17.42 2.93 -4.87
N GLN A 7 16.82 2.94 -3.68
CA GLN A 7 16.15 1.75 -3.15
C GLN A 7 14.78 1.57 -3.79
N GLU A 8 14.51 0.39 -4.28
CA GLU A 8 13.21 -0.09 -4.69
C GLU A 8 12.61 -0.93 -3.56
N GLY A 9 11.33 -0.71 -3.28
CA GLY A 9 10.58 -1.39 -2.22
C GLY A 9 9.46 -2.27 -2.77
N PRO A 10 8.50 -2.63 -1.92
CA PRO A 10 7.39 -3.50 -2.30
C PRO A 10 6.65 -3.02 -3.53
N GLY A 11 6.24 -3.99 -4.34
CA GLY A 11 5.49 -3.76 -5.56
C GLY A 11 4.49 -4.88 -5.82
N LEU A 12 3.60 -4.65 -6.77
CA LEU A 12 2.60 -5.60 -7.21
C LEU A 12 2.49 -5.64 -8.73
N ILE A 13 2.05 -6.77 -9.24
CA ILE A 13 1.63 -6.91 -10.63
C ILE A 13 0.10 -7.00 -10.65
N SER A 14 -0.54 -6.21 -11.53
CA SER A 14 -1.99 -6.24 -11.72
C SER A 14 -2.47 -7.64 -12.13
N GLU A 15 -3.73 -7.99 -11.82
CA GLU A 15 -4.30 -9.33 -12.10
C GLU A 15 -4.20 -9.74 -13.58
N ASN A 16 -4.24 -8.78 -14.50
CA ASN A 16 -4.07 -9.03 -15.94
C ASN A 16 -2.60 -9.16 -16.39
N GLY A 17 -1.64 -9.06 -15.47
CA GLY A 17 -0.22 -9.17 -15.75
C GLY A 17 0.41 -8.03 -16.57
N LYS A 18 -0.31 -6.91 -16.78
CA LYS A 18 0.12 -5.85 -17.71
C LYS A 18 0.71 -4.62 -17.04
N THR A 19 0.52 -4.46 -15.74
CA THR A 19 0.96 -3.29 -15.00
C THR A 19 1.73 -3.72 -13.77
N LEU A 20 2.91 -3.16 -13.58
CA LEU A 20 3.66 -3.22 -12.34
C LEU A 20 3.46 -1.88 -11.61
N VAL A 21 3.13 -1.92 -10.32
CA VAL A 21 3.14 -0.76 -9.43
C VAL A 21 4.14 -1.04 -8.32
N PHE A 22 5.04 -0.11 -8.02
CA PHE A 22 6.11 -0.33 -7.06
C PHE A 22 6.53 0.95 -6.35
N THR A 23 7.08 0.77 -5.16
CA THR A 23 7.69 1.84 -4.36
C THR A 23 9.14 2.04 -4.79
N ARG A 24 9.59 3.29 -4.84
CA ARG A 24 11.01 3.66 -5.03
C ARG A 24 11.32 4.90 -4.21
N SER A 25 12.51 4.99 -3.64
CA SER A 25 12.95 6.24 -3.02
C SER A 25 13.10 7.34 -4.07
N GLY A 26 12.60 8.52 -3.76
CA GLY A 26 12.76 9.70 -4.60
C GLY A 26 14.20 10.23 -4.59
N THR A 27 14.50 11.12 -5.52
CA THR A 27 15.73 11.93 -5.45
C THR A 27 15.54 13.01 -4.37
N ALA A 28 16.54 13.21 -3.51
CA ALA A 28 16.58 14.36 -2.61
C ALA A 28 16.49 15.65 -3.43
N SER A 29 15.35 16.32 -3.37
CA SER A 29 15.11 17.57 -4.12
C SER A 29 14.48 18.67 -3.26
N GLY A 30 14.67 18.57 -1.93
CA GLY A 30 14.15 19.53 -0.97
C GLY A 30 15.23 20.11 -0.06
N LYS A 31 14.89 21.17 0.66
CA LYS A 31 15.78 21.82 1.63
C LYS A 31 16.17 20.94 2.82
N ASP A 32 15.47 19.81 3.01
CA ASP A 32 15.61 18.94 4.19
C ASP A 32 16.32 17.61 3.89
N ASP A 33 16.86 17.39 2.68
CA ASP A 33 17.54 16.17 2.21
C ASP A 33 16.78 14.85 2.54
N ALA A 34 15.49 14.94 2.87
CA ALA A 34 14.68 13.77 3.18
C ALA A 34 14.34 13.00 1.90
N LEU A 35 14.70 11.73 1.88
CA LEU A 35 14.32 10.81 0.80
C LEU A 35 12.88 10.34 1.04
N HIS A 36 11.94 10.90 0.31
CA HIS A 36 10.56 10.42 0.32
C HIS A 36 10.39 9.22 -0.61
N LEU A 37 9.60 8.26 -0.17
CA LEU A 37 9.20 7.13 -0.99
C LEU A 37 8.07 7.54 -1.94
N ASN A 38 8.13 7.06 -3.16
CA ASN A 38 7.20 7.41 -4.22
C ASN A 38 6.71 6.16 -4.94
N LEU A 39 5.48 6.18 -5.44
CA LEU A 39 4.94 5.13 -6.28
C LEU A 39 5.23 5.38 -7.76
N TYR A 40 5.56 4.31 -8.43
CA TYR A 40 5.77 4.28 -9.87
C TYR A 40 4.92 3.17 -10.50
N THR A 41 4.54 3.40 -11.74
CA THR A 41 3.88 2.38 -12.56
C THR A 41 4.72 2.07 -13.79
N SER A 42 4.62 0.84 -14.26
CA SER A 42 5.28 0.39 -15.48
C SER A 42 4.38 -0.56 -16.25
N SER A 43 4.53 -0.59 -17.56
CA SER A 43 3.84 -1.54 -18.43
C SER A 43 4.65 -2.83 -18.54
N ILE A 44 3.96 -3.97 -18.55
CA ILE A 44 4.52 -5.29 -18.81
C ILE A 44 3.98 -5.78 -20.16
N SER A 45 4.87 -6.11 -21.08
CA SER A 45 4.51 -6.71 -22.36
C SER A 45 4.18 -8.20 -22.23
N ASN A 46 3.70 -8.85 -23.31
CA ASN A 46 3.34 -10.27 -23.29
C ASN A 46 4.53 -11.20 -23.06
N ASP A 47 5.71 -10.78 -23.43
CA ASP A 47 7.00 -11.46 -23.22
C ASP A 47 7.66 -11.12 -21.88
N GLY A 48 6.94 -10.43 -20.98
CA GLY A 48 7.40 -10.09 -19.63
C GLY A 48 8.34 -8.88 -19.53
N VAL A 49 8.57 -8.17 -20.63
CA VAL A 49 9.45 -7.00 -20.62
C VAL A 49 8.77 -5.82 -19.94
N VAL A 50 9.42 -5.28 -18.93
CA VAL A 50 8.97 -4.09 -18.21
C VAL A 50 9.46 -2.83 -18.92
N SER A 51 8.57 -1.89 -19.15
CA SER A 51 8.85 -0.65 -19.88
C SER A 51 7.99 0.52 -19.40
N ARG A 52 8.33 1.74 -19.81
CA ARG A 52 7.54 2.94 -19.54
C ARG A 52 7.30 3.22 -18.06
N VAL A 53 8.37 3.18 -17.27
CA VAL A 53 8.31 3.59 -15.86
C VAL A 53 7.85 5.05 -15.75
N ARG A 54 6.80 5.30 -14.96
CA ARG A 54 6.21 6.62 -14.75
C ARG A 54 5.89 6.84 -13.28
N SER A 55 6.16 8.02 -12.79
CA SER A 55 5.70 8.49 -11.49
C SER A 55 4.17 8.65 -11.51
N VAL A 56 3.50 8.28 -10.43
CA VAL A 56 2.07 8.55 -10.27
C VAL A 56 1.83 10.03 -9.95
N SER A 57 0.67 10.58 -10.36
CA SER A 57 0.40 12.01 -10.25
C SER A 57 0.14 12.52 -8.82
N PHE A 58 0.00 11.63 -7.85
CA PHE A 58 -0.23 11.96 -6.43
C PHE A 58 1.02 11.79 -5.57
N ASN A 59 2.18 11.50 -6.17
CA ASN A 59 3.47 11.61 -5.48
C ASN A 59 3.80 13.08 -5.16
N ASN A 60 4.58 13.29 -4.11
CA ASN A 60 5.01 14.61 -3.67
C ASN A 60 6.43 14.53 -3.07
N ASN A 61 7.14 15.66 -3.04
CA ASN A 61 8.46 15.77 -2.44
C ASN A 61 8.43 16.19 -0.95
N GLN A 62 7.25 16.28 -0.34
CA GLN A 62 7.05 16.67 1.07
C GLN A 62 6.54 15.51 1.92
N TYR A 63 6.13 14.40 1.31
CA TYR A 63 5.63 13.22 2.00
C TYR A 63 5.89 11.95 1.19
N SER A 64 5.85 10.82 1.84
CA SER A 64 6.00 9.51 1.22
C SER A 64 4.66 8.94 0.76
N VAL A 65 4.70 8.19 -0.35
CA VAL A 65 3.62 7.36 -0.86
C VAL A 65 4.21 5.99 -1.17
N MET A 66 3.76 4.93 -0.48
CA MET A 66 4.45 3.64 -0.48
C MET A 66 3.51 2.45 -0.29
N HIS A 67 4.04 1.23 -0.40
CA HIS A 67 3.36 -0.03 -0.16
C HIS A 67 2.05 -0.17 -0.95
N PRO A 68 2.12 -0.20 -2.29
CA PRO A 68 0.91 -0.25 -3.11
C PRO A 68 0.23 -1.62 -3.04
N SER A 69 -1.11 -1.60 -3.06
CA SER A 69 -1.96 -2.77 -3.31
C SER A 69 -3.08 -2.39 -4.27
N MET A 70 -3.41 -3.25 -5.21
CA MET A 70 -4.40 -2.94 -6.25
C MET A 70 -5.62 -3.85 -6.11
N SER A 71 -6.82 -3.28 -6.24
CA SER A 71 -8.04 -4.06 -6.34
C SER A 71 -7.98 -4.99 -7.56
N ARG A 72 -8.62 -6.15 -7.45
CA ARG A 72 -8.60 -7.19 -8.49
C ARG A 72 -9.10 -6.70 -9.84
N ASP A 73 -10.09 -5.81 -9.85
CA ASP A 73 -10.62 -5.18 -11.06
C ASP A 73 -9.71 -4.08 -11.64
N GLY A 74 -8.59 -3.76 -10.96
CA GLY A 74 -7.62 -2.74 -11.35
C GLY A 74 -8.10 -1.31 -11.20
N LYS A 75 -9.27 -1.07 -10.56
CA LYS A 75 -9.86 0.26 -10.48
C LYS A 75 -9.45 1.08 -9.27
N LYS A 76 -8.85 0.45 -8.25
CA LYS A 76 -8.33 1.14 -7.06
C LYS A 76 -6.90 0.74 -6.78
N ILE A 77 -6.09 1.68 -6.32
CA ILE A 77 -4.78 1.44 -5.72
C ILE A 77 -4.87 1.93 -4.28
N TYR A 78 -4.63 1.04 -3.34
CA TYR A 78 -4.46 1.32 -1.92
C TYR A 78 -2.98 1.53 -1.64
N PHE A 79 -2.65 2.39 -0.70
CA PHE A 79 -1.26 2.70 -0.35
C PHE A 79 -1.18 3.34 1.04
N SER A 80 0.02 3.37 1.60
CA SER A 80 0.34 4.07 2.84
C SER A 80 0.99 5.42 2.53
N SER A 81 0.68 6.45 3.32
CA SER A 81 1.26 7.79 3.15
C SER A 81 1.17 8.62 4.44
N ASN A 82 2.19 9.43 4.67
CA ASN A 82 2.18 10.47 5.69
C ASN A 82 1.82 11.85 5.12
N MET A 83 0.96 11.87 4.09
CA MET A 83 0.49 13.13 3.50
C MET A 83 -0.31 13.96 4.51
N PRO A 84 -0.25 15.30 4.45
CA PRO A 84 -1.00 16.17 5.36
C PRO A 84 -2.51 15.90 5.34
N GLY A 85 -3.12 15.93 6.52
CA GLY A 85 -4.55 15.70 6.70
C GLY A 85 -4.92 14.26 7.03
N GLY A 86 -3.94 13.41 7.34
CA GLY A 86 -4.13 12.10 7.96
C GLY A 86 -4.47 12.18 9.44
N LEU A 87 -4.65 11.03 10.07
CA LEU A 87 -4.95 10.89 11.49
C LEU A 87 -3.67 10.72 12.32
N GLY A 88 -2.71 9.98 11.77
CA GLY A 88 -1.50 9.58 12.45
C GLY A 88 -0.19 9.86 11.71
N GLY A 89 0.77 8.97 11.89
CA GLY A 89 2.04 9.01 11.18
C GLY A 89 1.89 8.66 9.72
N TYR A 90 1.66 7.39 9.44
CA TYR A 90 1.31 6.88 8.12
C TYR A 90 -0.12 6.33 8.13
N ASP A 91 -0.95 6.84 7.27
CA ASP A 91 -2.33 6.40 7.09
C ASP A 91 -2.50 5.61 5.80
N LEU A 92 -3.53 4.78 5.73
CA LEU A 92 -3.97 4.13 4.50
C LEU A 92 -4.92 5.02 3.70
N TYR A 93 -4.65 5.07 2.42
CA TYR A 93 -5.42 5.81 1.42
C TYR A 93 -5.75 4.91 0.23
N TYR A 94 -6.67 5.36 -0.60
CA TYR A 94 -6.82 4.83 -1.94
C TYR A 94 -7.01 5.93 -2.98
N VAL A 95 -6.70 5.59 -4.22
CA VAL A 95 -7.09 6.35 -5.42
C VAL A 95 -7.89 5.48 -6.36
N ARG A 96 -8.78 6.10 -7.14
CA ARG A 96 -9.42 5.43 -8.28
C ARG A 96 -8.53 5.59 -9.51
N VAL A 97 -8.26 4.47 -10.17
CA VAL A 97 -7.57 4.45 -11.47
C VAL A 97 -8.57 4.88 -12.53
N GLN A 98 -8.22 5.89 -13.31
CA GLN A 98 -9.00 6.43 -14.40
C GLN A 98 -8.35 6.09 -15.75
N SER A 99 -9.01 6.42 -16.86
CA SER A 99 -8.43 6.24 -18.20
C SER A 99 -7.12 7.04 -18.36
N ASN A 100 -6.23 6.54 -19.21
CA ASN A 100 -4.95 7.19 -19.54
C ASN A 100 -4.00 7.38 -18.34
N ASN A 101 -3.96 6.41 -17.40
CA ASN A 101 -3.13 6.47 -16.19
C ASN A 101 -3.34 7.73 -15.36
N LYS A 102 -4.55 8.25 -15.35
CA LYS A 102 -4.98 9.29 -14.42
C LYS A 102 -5.52 8.65 -13.15
N TYR A 103 -5.45 9.41 -12.06
CA TYR A 103 -5.90 8.97 -10.74
C TYR A 103 -6.84 10.02 -10.15
N SER A 104 -7.78 9.59 -9.32
CA SER A 104 -8.54 10.50 -8.48
C SER A 104 -7.61 11.17 -7.45
N LYS A 105 -8.14 12.17 -6.73
CA LYS A 105 -7.50 12.60 -5.49
C LYS A 105 -7.44 11.41 -4.51
N PRO A 106 -6.36 11.31 -3.70
CA PRO A 106 -6.30 10.37 -2.60
C PRO A 106 -7.48 10.53 -1.63
N VAL A 107 -8.01 9.41 -1.17
CA VAL A 107 -9.08 9.32 -0.18
C VAL A 107 -8.54 8.54 1.01
N ASN A 108 -8.52 9.16 2.20
CA ASN A 108 -8.16 8.52 3.45
C ASN A 108 -9.21 7.46 3.81
N LEU A 109 -8.80 6.30 4.33
CA LEU A 109 -9.72 5.22 4.72
C LEU A 109 -10.50 5.52 6.01
N GLY A 110 -10.13 6.60 6.70
CA GLY A 110 -10.85 7.12 7.87
C GLY A 110 -10.49 6.43 9.18
N PRO A 111 -11.07 6.93 10.31
CA PRO A 111 -10.70 6.52 11.67
C PRO A 111 -11.16 5.10 12.04
N GLY A 112 -11.96 4.44 11.20
CA GLY A 112 -12.28 3.03 11.39
C GLY A 112 -11.12 2.10 11.06
N ILE A 113 -10.15 2.56 10.25
CA ILE A 113 -8.96 1.82 9.82
C ILE A 113 -7.69 2.51 10.31
N ASN A 114 -7.59 3.81 10.09
CA ASN A 114 -6.41 4.60 10.45
C ASN A 114 -6.48 5.05 11.90
N THR A 115 -5.32 5.14 12.55
CA THR A 115 -5.16 5.50 13.96
C THR A 115 -4.22 6.71 14.11
N GLU A 116 -3.84 7.06 15.33
CA GLU A 116 -2.78 8.03 15.60
C GLU A 116 -1.37 7.42 15.37
N GLY A 117 -1.27 6.11 15.19
CA GLY A 117 -0.04 5.37 14.88
C GLY A 117 0.30 5.37 13.39
N ASN A 118 0.79 4.24 12.94
CA ASN A 118 1.17 4.01 11.55
C ASN A 118 0.39 2.81 10.99
N GLU A 119 -0.25 2.99 9.85
CA GLU A 119 -0.84 1.94 9.06
C GLU A 119 -0.03 1.76 7.76
N ALA A 120 0.38 0.53 7.50
CA ALA A 120 1.29 0.22 6.40
C ALA A 120 0.96 -1.12 5.72
N PHE A 121 1.62 -1.40 4.59
CA PHE A 121 1.53 -2.67 3.87
C PHE A 121 0.09 -3.14 3.61
N PRO A 122 -0.78 -2.28 3.05
CA PRO A 122 -2.13 -2.72 2.71
C PRO A 122 -2.07 -3.85 1.69
N PHE A 123 -2.89 -4.88 1.88
CA PHE A 123 -3.10 -5.97 0.94
C PHE A 123 -4.59 -6.21 0.73
N ILE A 124 -5.11 -5.79 -0.41
CA ILE A 124 -6.50 -6.03 -0.78
C ILE A 124 -6.62 -7.43 -1.42
N HIS A 125 -7.22 -8.37 -0.69
CA HIS A 125 -7.40 -9.74 -1.14
C HIS A 125 -8.63 -9.89 -2.04
N ARG A 126 -9.74 -9.26 -1.65
CA ARG A 126 -10.99 -9.16 -2.39
C ARG A 126 -11.48 -7.72 -2.30
N GLU A 127 -12.54 -7.37 -2.99
CA GLU A 127 -13.02 -5.99 -3.07
C GLU A 127 -13.33 -5.36 -1.71
N ASP A 128 -13.67 -6.17 -0.72
CA ASP A 128 -14.10 -5.80 0.63
C ASP A 128 -13.14 -6.31 1.75
N VAL A 129 -12.16 -7.14 1.43
CA VAL A 129 -11.22 -7.70 2.42
C VAL A 129 -9.86 -7.03 2.29
N LEU A 130 -9.52 -6.21 3.26
CA LEU A 130 -8.24 -5.52 3.36
C LEU A 130 -7.46 -6.07 4.56
N PHE A 131 -6.22 -6.50 4.32
CA PHE A 131 -5.21 -6.75 5.35
C PHE A 131 -4.24 -5.56 5.38
N PHE A 132 -3.71 -5.25 6.56
CA PHE A 132 -2.71 -4.19 6.74
C PHE A 132 -1.94 -4.40 8.03
N ALA A 133 -0.80 -3.75 8.16
CA ALA A 133 -0.03 -3.71 9.40
C ALA A 133 -0.30 -2.38 10.12
N SER A 134 -0.41 -2.42 11.46
CA SER A 134 -0.55 -1.22 12.30
C SER A 134 0.17 -1.36 13.63
N ASP A 135 0.72 -0.25 14.12
CA ASP A 135 1.23 -0.10 15.48
C ASP A 135 0.29 0.74 16.37
N GLY A 136 -0.80 1.26 15.83
CA GLY A 136 -1.77 2.08 16.54
C GLY A 136 -2.99 1.31 17.06
N HIS A 137 -3.34 0.16 16.46
CA HIS A 137 -4.37 -0.73 16.98
C HIS A 137 -3.84 -1.61 18.12
N PRO A 138 -4.70 -2.06 19.08
CA PRO A 138 -4.29 -2.97 20.14
C PRO A 138 -3.75 -4.29 19.60
N GLY A 139 -2.48 -4.60 19.86
CA GLY A 139 -1.76 -5.73 19.29
C GLY A 139 -0.88 -6.49 20.27
N LEU A 140 -0.01 -7.35 19.74
CA LEU A 140 0.91 -8.20 20.48
C LEU A 140 2.35 -7.66 20.45
N GLY A 141 2.70 -6.95 19.37
CA GLY A 141 4.05 -6.45 19.11
C GLY A 141 4.11 -4.95 18.81
N GLY A 142 4.98 -4.59 17.89
CA GLY A 142 5.02 -3.26 17.28
C GLY A 142 3.99 -3.17 16.16
N LEU A 143 4.40 -3.44 14.91
CA LEU A 143 3.44 -3.65 13.83
C LEU A 143 2.81 -5.03 13.95
N ASP A 144 1.50 -5.09 14.00
CA ASP A 144 0.71 -6.32 13.92
C ASP A 144 -0.17 -6.30 12.67
N ILE A 145 -0.52 -7.48 12.15
CA ILE A 145 -1.44 -7.63 11.02
C ILE A 145 -2.88 -7.57 11.49
N TYR A 146 -3.66 -6.75 10.80
CA TYR A 146 -5.10 -6.61 10.97
C TYR A 146 -5.83 -6.90 9.67
N MET A 147 -7.11 -7.18 9.78
CA MET A 147 -8.00 -7.31 8.63
C MET A 147 -9.32 -6.58 8.87
N THR A 148 -9.94 -6.14 7.79
CA THR A 148 -11.34 -5.71 7.78
C THR A 148 -12.07 -6.32 6.57
N THR A 149 -13.36 -6.63 6.77
CA THR A 149 -14.27 -7.12 5.72
C THR A 149 -15.36 -6.10 5.41
N SER A 150 -15.38 -4.97 6.12
CA SER A 150 -16.36 -3.89 5.99
C SER A 150 -15.80 -2.63 5.32
N LEU A 151 -14.87 -2.82 4.39
CA LEU A 151 -14.18 -1.72 3.72
C LEU A 151 -15.16 -0.79 2.97
N GLY A 152 -15.26 0.46 3.43
CA GLY A 152 -16.16 1.46 2.85
C GLY A 152 -17.53 1.56 3.51
N GLU A 153 -17.79 0.81 4.56
CA GLU A 153 -18.98 0.97 5.42
C GLU A 153 -18.78 2.10 6.44
N GLU A 154 -19.88 2.63 6.99
CA GLU A 154 -19.82 3.68 8.03
C GLU A 154 -19.18 3.16 9.33
N SER A 155 -19.43 1.89 9.68
CA SER A 155 -18.82 1.22 10.83
C SER A 155 -17.88 0.14 10.32
N GLN A 156 -16.58 0.43 10.31
CA GLN A 156 -15.54 -0.52 9.89
C GLN A 156 -15.06 -1.29 11.13
N GLU A 157 -15.18 -2.61 11.06
CA GLU A 157 -14.62 -3.49 12.09
C GLU A 157 -13.20 -3.91 11.67
N VAL A 158 -12.23 -3.66 12.55
CA VAL A 158 -10.84 -4.07 12.39
C VAL A 158 -10.54 -5.20 13.36
N ILE A 159 -10.06 -6.32 12.84
CA ILE A 159 -9.79 -7.55 13.57
C ILE A 159 -8.28 -7.80 13.56
N ASN A 160 -7.66 -7.95 14.75
CA ASN A 160 -6.30 -8.47 14.87
C ASN A 160 -6.30 -9.94 14.45
N VAL A 161 -5.43 -10.33 13.50
CA VAL A 161 -5.40 -11.72 13.01
C VAL A 161 -4.81 -12.71 14.03
N GLY A 162 -4.10 -12.19 15.05
CA GLY A 162 -3.60 -12.96 16.19
C GLY A 162 -2.50 -13.94 15.84
N ALA A 163 -2.10 -14.73 16.86
CA ALA A 163 -1.13 -15.80 16.67
C ALA A 163 -1.72 -16.93 15.80
N PRO A 164 -0.92 -17.59 14.94
CA PRO A 164 0.54 -17.47 14.85
C PRO A 164 1.04 -16.38 13.88
N PHE A 165 0.16 -15.56 13.30
CA PHE A 165 0.53 -14.54 12.33
C PHE A 165 1.17 -13.31 12.99
N ASN A 166 0.64 -12.91 14.15
CA ASN A 166 1.19 -11.83 14.95
C ASN A 166 2.01 -12.38 16.12
N SER A 167 3.13 -11.73 16.40
CA SER A 167 4.12 -12.04 17.42
C SER A 167 4.35 -10.86 18.37
N SER A 168 5.36 -10.92 19.24
CA SER A 168 5.80 -9.80 20.06
C SER A 168 6.79 -8.86 19.35
N LYS A 169 6.91 -8.96 18.02
CA LYS A 169 7.79 -8.15 17.16
C LYS A 169 6.96 -7.43 16.12
N ASP A 170 7.62 -6.85 15.12
CA ASP A 170 6.96 -6.29 13.95
C ASP A 170 6.58 -7.42 12.99
N ASP A 171 5.29 -7.50 12.66
CA ASP A 171 4.72 -8.42 11.69
C ASP A 171 4.06 -7.60 10.57
N PHE A 172 4.51 -7.77 9.32
CA PHE A 172 4.07 -6.95 8.20
C PHE A 172 4.15 -7.69 6.85
N SER A 173 3.83 -7.02 5.75
CA SER A 173 3.91 -7.58 4.39
C SER A 173 3.08 -8.85 4.19
N PHE A 174 1.88 -8.88 4.76
CA PHE A 174 0.99 -10.03 4.62
C PHE A 174 0.52 -10.19 3.17
N PHE A 175 0.63 -11.43 2.67
CA PHE A 175 0.11 -11.82 1.36
C PHE A 175 -0.61 -13.16 1.47
N LEU A 176 -1.72 -13.31 0.77
CA LEU A 176 -2.50 -14.53 0.70
C LEU A 176 -2.91 -14.80 -0.75
N ASP A 177 -2.76 -16.05 -1.22
CA ASP A 177 -3.18 -16.41 -2.56
C ASP A 177 -4.71 -16.36 -2.69
N LYS A 178 -5.21 -16.21 -3.93
CA LYS A 178 -6.63 -16.04 -4.21
C LYS A 178 -7.53 -17.20 -3.71
N ASN A 179 -6.97 -18.37 -3.47
CA ASN A 179 -7.70 -19.56 -3.01
C ASN A 179 -7.46 -19.87 -1.53
N PHE A 180 -6.78 -19.01 -0.79
CA PHE A 180 -6.41 -19.20 0.63
C PHE A 180 -5.56 -20.46 0.89
N LYS A 181 -4.78 -20.90 -0.09
CA LYS A 181 -3.99 -22.13 0.01
C LYS A 181 -2.59 -21.90 0.57
N PHE A 182 -2.01 -20.74 0.31
CA PHE A 182 -0.70 -20.34 0.84
C PHE A 182 -0.65 -18.83 0.98
N GLY A 183 0.23 -18.37 1.85
CA GLY A 183 0.49 -16.95 2.10
C GLY A 183 1.92 -16.74 2.56
N PHE A 184 2.30 -15.48 2.68
CA PHE A 184 3.59 -15.04 3.19
C PHE A 184 3.36 -13.92 4.19
N ILE A 185 4.24 -13.86 5.16
CA ILE A 185 4.33 -12.80 6.17
C ILE A 185 5.81 -12.54 6.43
N SER A 186 6.15 -11.33 6.80
CA SER A 186 7.52 -10.93 7.17
C SER A 186 7.54 -10.36 8.57
#